data_e44ed1e43f410386645c9276f49e6188
#
_entry.id   e44ed1e43f410386645c9276f49e6188
#
_cell.length_a   1.000
_cell.length_b   1.000
_cell.length_c   1.000
_cell.angle_alpha   90.00
_cell.angle_beta   90.00
_cell.angle_gamma   90.00
#
_symmetry.space_group_name_H-M   'P 1'
#
loop_
_entity.id
_entity.type
_entity.pdbx_description
1 polymer ?
#
loop_
_entity_poly.entity_id
_entity_poly.type
_entity_poly.pdbx_seq_one_letter_code
_entity_poly.pdbx_strand_id
1 'polypeptide(L)'
;GAVLLVMLAIVANLVWKDYSTALMESQTRQMELVVQSLADSIEFSLEEYLDRLDSAVAKVEANPDYKPTLAPSDTLSDLWLEDNDGNIVYSCYGITALSDVLITRSEGVSYWQYHWGDTHYLVLKKAAGEQSVCLVVDSTTLYKQLVSDIRVGTNGYVMIKNANDMVVMHPESAQWGIRVVDGRQKLYAYKDLDLTSLSELLKAQRTQDSGIRDYYSYWWTDPKLPRVH
;
A
#
# COMPACT_ATOMS: atom_id res chain seq x y z
N GLY A 1 -23.40 -10.99 -54.06
CA GLY A 1 -23.56 -11.42 -52.66
C GLY A 1 -22.27 -11.45 -51.88
N ALA A 2 -21.24 -12.17 -52.33
CA ALA A 2 -19.99 -12.39 -51.56
C ALA A 2 -19.19 -11.11 -51.29
N VAL A 3 -19.06 -10.21 -52.24
CA VAL A 3 -18.31 -8.94 -52.09
C VAL A 3 -18.97 -8.05 -51.03
N LEU A 4 -20.29 -7.98 -50.96
CA LEU A 4 -21.00 -7.22 -49.94
C LEU A 4 -20.78 -7.76 -48.54
N LEU A 5 -20.75 -9.09 -48.37
CA LEU A 5 -20.48 -9.74 -47.10
C LEU A 5 -19.03 -9.47 -46.59
N VAL A 6 -18.07 -9.50 -47.53
CA VAL A 6 -16.68 -9.19 -47.20
C VAL A 6 -16.53 -7.71 -46.77
N MET A 7 -17.17 -6.78 -47.48
CA MET A 7 -17.15 -5.36 -47.13
C MET A 7 -17.81 -5.12 -45.75
N LEU A 8 -18.94 -5.75 -45.46
CA LEU A 8 -19.60 -5.67 -44.17
C LEU A 8 -18.72 -6.22 -43.03
N ALA A 9 -18.04 -7.33 -43.27
CA ALA A 9 -17.11 -7.90 -42.28
C ALA A 9 -15.91 -7.00 -42.03
N ILE A 10 -15.35 -6.35 -43.06
CA ILE A 10 -14.26 -5.37 -42.89
C ILE A 10 -14.74 -4.15 -42.09
N VAL A 11 -15.89 -3.58 -42.46
CA VAL A 11 -16.45 -2.41 -41.72
C VAL A 11 -16.77 -2.78 -40.28
N ALA A 12 -17.39 -3.94 -40.04
CA ALA A 12 -17.66 -4.40 -38.66
C ALA A 12 -16.38 -4.58 -37.84
N ASN A 13 -15.31 -5.11 -38.46
CA ASN A 13 -14.02 -5.27 -37.77
C ASN A 13 -13.37 -3.92 -37.46
N LEU A 14 -13.41 -2.96 -38.37
CA LEU A 14 -12.90 -1.61 -38.15
C LEU A 14 -13.66 -0.90 -37.02
N VAL A 15 -14.99 -0.93 -37.09
CA VAL A 15 -15.86 -0.34 -36.05
C VAL A 15 -15.61 -1.01 -34.69
N TRP A 16 -15.46 -2.33 -34.64
CA TRP A 16 -15.15 -3.06 -33.42
C TRP A 16 -13.79 -2.68 -32.85
N LYS A 17 -12.78 -2.55 -33.72
CA LYS A 17 -11.43 -2.15 -33.33
C LYS A 17 -11.44 -0.73 -32.72
N ASP A 18 -12.08 0.23 -33.39
CA ASP A 18 -12.17 1.61 -32.92
C ASP A 18 -12.94 1.71 -31.59
N TYR A 19 -14.08 0.97 -31.51
CA TYR A 19 -14.87 0.92 -30.29
C TYR A 19 -14.11 0.30 -29.12
N SER A 20 -13.41 -0.83 -29.34
CA SER A 20 -12.62 -1.48 -28.30
C SER A 20 -11.46 -0.61 -27.82
N THR A 21 -10.79 0.11 -28.74
CA THR A 21 -9.74 1.07 -28.40
C THR A 21 -10.28 2.22 -27.54
N ALA A 22 -11.37 2.85 -27.96
CA ALA A 22 -12.01 3.93 -27.21
C ALA A 22 -12.49 3.49 -25.82
N LEU A 23 -13.01 2.25 -25.71
CA LEU A 23 -13.43 1.67 -24.44
C LEU A 23 -12.22 1.45 -23.52
N MET A 24 -11.13 0.90 -24.03
CA MET A 24 -9.89 0.68 -23.29
C MET A 24 -9.30 2.01 -22.79
N GLU A 25 -9.24 3.03 -23.66
CA GLU A 25 -8.76 4.36 -23.28
C GLU A 25 -9.62 4.99 -22.20
N SER A 26 -10.96 4.84 -22.29
CA SER A 26 -11.88 5.34 -21.27
C SER A 26 -11.69 4.64 -19.93
N GLN A 27 -11.56 3.31 -19.93
CA GLN A 27 -11.32 2.53 -18.71
C GLN A 27 -9.95 2.86 -18.08
N THR A 28 -8.93 3.02 -18.91
CA THR A 28 -7.59 3.44 -18.50
C THR A 28 -7.63 4.77 -17.78
N ARG A 29 -8.27 5.79 -18.39
CA ARG A 29 -8.41 7.12 -17.78
C ARG A 29 -9.20 7.07 -16.46
N GLN A 30 -10.24 6.25 -16.37
CA GLN A 30 -10.97 6.08 -15.11
C GLN A 30 -10.10 5.45 -14.02
N MET A 31 -9.29 4.44 -14.35
CA MET A 31 -8.36 3.84 -13.40
C MET A 31 -7.29 4.83 -12.93
N GLU A 32 -6.74 5.64 -13.83
CA GLU A 32 -5.78 6.69 -13.45
C GLU A 32 -6.39 7.68 -12.45
N LEU A 33 -7.62 8.15 -12.69
CA LEU A 33 -8.31 9.06 -11.77
C LEU A 33 -8.57 8.42 -10.41
N VAL A 34 -8.94 7.15 -10.38
CA VAL A 34 -9.16 6.40 -9.12
C VAL A 34 -7.85 6.25 -8.35
N VAL A 35 -6.77 5.87 -9.03
CA VAL A 35 -5.44 5.72 -8.40
C VAL A 35 -4.93 7.06 -7.87
N GLN A 36 -5.10 8.14 -8.64
CA GLN A 36 -4.72 9.48 -8.18
C GLN A 36 -5.52 9.91 -6.95
N SER A 37 -6.85 9.78 -6.99
CA SER A 37 -7.69 10.11 -5.84
C SER A 37 -7.34 9.31 -4.58
N LEU A 38 -6.94 8.05 -4.76
CA LEU A 38 -6.49 7.20 -3.67
C LEU A 38 -5.14 7.68 -3.12
N ALA A 39 -4.20 8.02 -4.01
CA ALA A 39 -2.90 8.56 -3.61
C ALA A 39 -3.07 9.84 -2.79
N ASP A 40 -3.90 10.77 -3.26
CA ASP A 40 -4.22 12.02 -2.55
C ASP A 40 -4.86 11.74 -1.17
N SER A 41 -5.74 10.73 -1.08
CA SER A 41 -6.38 10.35 0.19
C SER A 41 -5.38 9.73 1.19
N ILE A 42 -4.42 8.95 0.71
CA ILE A 42 -3.34 8.38 1.54
C ILE A 42 -2.42 9.49 2.02
N GLU A 43 -2.00 10.39 1.14
CA GLU A 43 -1.15 11.53 1.47
C GLU A 43 -1.81 12.40 2.54
N PHE A 44 -3.07 12.78 2.36
CA PHE A 44 -3.83 13.53 3.35
C PHE A 44 -3.90 12.80 4.72
N SER A 45 -4.16 11.49 4.73
CA SER A 45 -4.19 10.72 5.98
C SER A 45 -2.82 10.68 6.66
N LEU A 46 -1.74 10.53 5.89
CA LEU A 46 -0.39 10.54 6.44
C LEU A 46 0.00 11.90 7.00
N GLU A 47 -0.34 12.99 6.32
CA GLU A 47 -0.13 14.36 6.80
C GLU A 47 -0.86 14.57 8.14
N GLU A 48 -2.13 14.17 8.27
CA GLU A 48 -2.87 14.26 9.52
C GLU A 48 -2.16 13.50 10.67
N TYR A 49 -1.65 12.30 10.38
CA TYR A 49 -0.93 11.51 11.38
C TYR A 49 0.40 12.16 11.77
N LEU A 50 1.13 12.72 10.81
CA LEU A 50 2.38 13.43 11.07
C LEU A 50 2.14 14.70 11.89
N ASP A 51 1.11 15.47 11.61
CA ASP A 51 0.73 16.65 12.38
C ASP A 51 0.40 16.29 13.84
N ARG A 52 -0.32 15.19 14.06
CA ARG A 52 -0.61 14.67 15.39
C ARG A 52 0.66 14.23 16.12
N LEU A 53 1.55 13.54 15.43
CA LEU A 53 2.84 13.12 15.96
C LEU A 53 3.69 14.34 16.35
N ASP A 54 3.80 15.34 15.48
CA ASP A 54 4.56 16.56 15.70
C ASP A 54 4.01 17.38 16.87
N SER A 55 2.68 17.47 16.98
CA SER A 55 2.05 18.10 18.15
C SER A 55 2.39 17.38 19.45
N ALA A 56 2.44 16.05 19.45
CA ALA A 56 2.81 15.28 20.63
C ALA A 56 4.30 15.44 20.97
N VAL A 57 5.17 15.39 19.96
CA VAL A 57 6.63 15.63 20.11
C VAL A 57 6.89 16.99 20.76
N ALA A 58 6.31 18.07 20.22
CA ALA A 58 6.51 19.42 20.76
C ALA A 58 6.10 19.53 22.25
N LYS A 59 5.04 18.84 22.67
CA LYS A 59 4.61 18.83 24.07
C LYS A 59 5.55 18.06 24.99
N VAL A 60 6.07 16.91 24.50
CA VAL A 60 7.06 16.10 25.26
C VAL A 60 8.38 16.86 25.38
N GLU A 61 8.85 17.53 24.32
CA GLU A 61 10.07 18.37 24.37
C GLU A 61 9.92 19.53 25.34
N ALA A 62 8.74 20.16 25.39
CA ALA A 62 8.45 21.25 26.32
C ALA A 62 8.33 20.78 27.79
N ASN A 63 7.89 19.54 27.99
CA ASN A 63 7.75 18.92 29.31
C ASN A 63 7.98 17.40 29.22
N PRO A 64 9.16 16.89 29.59
CA PRO A 64 9.49 15.45 29.50
C PRO A 64 8.56 14.53 30.32
N ASP A 65 7.88 15.06 31.34
CA ASP A 65 6.88 14.32 32.12
C ASP A 65 5.47 14.33 31.48
N TYR A 66 5.31 15.01 30.37
CA TYR A 66 4.03 15.08 29.67
C TYR A 66 3.61 13.69 29.15
N LYS A 67 2.42 13.29 29.54
CA LYS A 67 1.78 12.06 29.06
C LYS A 67 0.79 12.40 27.93
N PRO A 68 1.13 12.10 26.68
CA PRO A 68 0.24 12.41 25.58
C PRO A 68 -1.09 11.66 25.71
N THR A 69 -2.14 12.25 25.15
CA THR A 69 -3.45 11.64 25.06
C THR A 69 -3.82 11.44 23.61
N LEU A 70 -4.50 10.34 23.29
CA LEU A 70 -4.99 10.04 21.98
C LEU A 70 -6.53 10.01 22.02
N ALA A 71 -7.17 10.83 21.18
CA ALA A 71 -8.61 10.74 21.00
C ALA A 71 -8.94 9.43 20.27
N PRO A 72 -10.01 8.71 20.65
CA PRO A 72 -10.44 7.52 19.96
C PRO A 72 -10.65 7.79 18.46
N SER A 73 -10.14 6.90 17.62
CA SER A 73 -10.28 6.93 16.17
C SER A 73 -10.29 5.49 15.66
N ASP A 74 -10.98 5.22 14.57
CA ASP A 74 -11.05 3.89 13.99
C ASP A 74 -9.69 3.41 13.47
N THR A 75 -8.82 4.34 13.07
CA THR A 75 -7.50 4.04 12.49
C THR A 75 -6.33 4.28 13.43
N LEU A 76 -6.51 4.98 14.55
CA LEU A 76 -5.45 5.24 15.52
C LEU A 76 -5.57 4.29 16.71
N SER A 77 -4.63 3.37 16.83
CA SER A 77 -4.67 2.29 17.82
C SER A 77 -3.98 2.65 19.12
N ASP A 78 -2.89 3.43 19.08
CA ASP A 78 -2.18 3.88 20.28
C ASP A 78 -1.25 5.07 20.00
N LEU A 79 -0.84 5.73 21.05
CA LEU A 79 0.28 6.65 21.09
C LEU A 79 1.09 6.35 22.35
N TRP A 80 2.38 6.06 22.19
CA TRP A 80 3.25 5.73 23.30
C TRP A 80 4.56 6.51 23.28
N LEU A 81 5.24 6.50 24.42
CA LEU A 81 6.58 7.02 24.61
C LEU A 81 7.55 5.86 24.77
N GLU A 82 8.70 5.94 24.10
CA GLU A 82 9.84 5.04 24.27
C GLU A 82 11.02 5.79 24.88
N ASP A 83 11.78 5.10 25.73
CA ASP A 83 13.09 5.57 26.18
C ASP A 83 14.17 5.35 25.07
N ASN A 84 15.42 5.75 25.37
CA ASN A 84 16.53 5.59 24.45
C ASN A 84 16.90 4.12 24.16
N ASP A 85 16.49 3.20 25.04
CA ASP A 85 16.71 1.77 24.86
C ASP A 85 15.58 1.10 24.06
N GLY A 86 14.53 1.87 23.71
CA GLY A 86 13.37 1.38 22.94
C GLY A 86 12.30 0.71 23.80
N ASN A 87 12.35 0.88 25.14
CA ASN A 87 11.32 0.37 26.02
C ASN A 87 10.13 1.34 26.05
N ILE A 88 8.92 0.82 25.99
CA ILE A 88 7.70 1.61 26.13
C ILE A 88 7.56 2.03 27.60
N VAL A 89 7.72 3.32 27.89
CA VAL A 89 7.61 3.90 29.23
C VAL A 89 6.22 4.46 29.53
N TYR A 90 5.44 4.72 28.48
CA TYR A 90 4.05 5.17 28.60
C TYR A 90 3.27 4.76 27.33
N SER A 91 2.01 4.38 27.46
CA SER A 91 1.09 4.10 26.37
C SER A 91 -0.31 4.59 26.73
N CYS A 92 -1.04 5.16 25.77
CA CYS A 92 -2.40 5.63 25.96
C CYS A 92 -3.39 4.49 26.19
N TYR A 93 -3.19 3.35 25.51
CA TYR A 93 -4.12 2.23 25.53
C TYR A 93 -3.50 0.92 26.01
N GLY A 94 -2.25 0.93 26.43
CA GLY A 94 -1.61 -0.19 27.14
C GLY A 94 -0.89 -1.19 26.25
N ILE A 95 -0.48 -0.80 25.05
CA ILE A 95 0.44 -1.63 24.25
C ILE A 95 1.80 -1.67 24.98
N THR A 96 2.31 -2.87 25.23
CA THR A 96 3.51 -3.08 26.06
C THR A 96 4.69 -3.70 25.30
N ALA A 97 4.46 -4.28 24.13
CA ALA A 97 5.52 -4.89 23.32
C ALA A 97 5.09 -5.04 21.87
N LEU A 98 6.05 -4.95 20.95
CA LEU A 98 5.89 -5.22 19.54
C LEU A 98 6.83 -6.35 19.13
N SER A 99 6.32 -7.35 18.39
CA SER A 99 7.13 -8.37 17.76
C SER A 99 7.12 -8.19 16.25
N ASP A 100 8.25 -8.48 15.59
CA ASP A 100 8.45 -8.48 14.14
C ASP A 100 8.32 -7.11 13.46
N VAL A 101 9.47 -6.43 13.34
CA VAL A 101 9.53 -5.05 12.87
C VAL A 101 10.22 -4.95 11.53
N LEU A 102 9.57 -4.27 10.61
CA LEU A 102 10.10 -3.90 9.30
C LEU A 102 10.32 -2.40 9.26
N ILE A 103 11.55 -1.96 8.97
CA ILE A 103 11.96 -0.56 9.08
C ILE A 103 11.99 0.12 7.72
N THR A 104 11.27 1.22 7.57
CA THR A 104 11.46 2.22 6.52
C THR A 104 11.74 3.57 7.20
N ARG A 105 12.75 4.32 6.74
CA ARG A 105 13.11 5.62 7.30
C ARG A 105 12.88 6.71 6.28
N SER A 106 12.35 7.83 6.72
CA SER A 106 12.23 9.09 6.01
C SER A 106 12.75 10.23 6.90
N GLU A 107 12.96 11.44 6.38
CA GLU A 107 13.53 12.57 7.12
C GLU A 107 12.87 12.80 8.48
N GLY A 108 13.62 12.54 9.56
CA GLY A 108 13.20 12.77 10.95
C GLY A 108 12.09 11.86 11.47
N VAL A 109 11.49 11.04 10.64
CA VAL A 109 10.45 10.09 11.03
C VAL A 109 10.85 8.68 10.62
N SER A 110 10.73 7.73 11.52
CA SER A 110 10.91 6.31 11.25
C SER A 110 9.54 5.64 11.14
N TYR A 111 9.35 4.83 10.11
CA TYR A 111 8.12 4.08 9.87
C TYR A 111 8.40 2.61 10.12
N TRP A 112 7.53 1.96 10.92
CA TRP A 112 7.67 0.58 11.30
C TRP A 112 6.38 -0.14 10.95
N GLN A 113 6.49 -1.32 10.32
CA GLN A 113 5.36 -2.20 10.11
C GLN A 113 5.45 -3.38 11.04
N TYR A 114 4.35 -3.72 11.70
CA TYR A 114 4.23 -4.97 12.44
C TYR A 114 2.80 -5.48 12.41
N HIS A 115 2.62 -6.72 12.78
CA HIS A 115 1.31 -7.33 12.86
C HIS A 115 1.08 -7.98 14.24
N TRP A 116 -0.18 -7.97 14.66
CA TRP A 116 -0.65 -8.73 15.80
C TRP A 116 -1.89 -9.50 15.37
N GLY A 117 -1.82 -10.84 15.34
CA GLY A 117 -2.85 -11.68 14.71
C GLY A 117 -2.99 -11.30 13.23
N ASP A 118 -4.21 -11.02 12.82
CA ASP A 118 -4.53 -10.62 11.43
C ASP A 118 -4.53 -9.10 11.20
N THR A 119 -4.19 -8.30 12.23
CA THR A 119 -4.15 -6.84 12.12
C THR A 119 -2.72 -6.38 11.85
N HIS A 120 -2.57 -5.55 10.84
CA HIS A 120 -1.31 -4.91 10.49
C HIS A 120 -1.33 -3.45 10.95
N TYR A 121 -0.20 -3.00 11.45
CA TYR A 121 -0.03 -1.66 11.98
C TYR A 121 1.14 -0.95 11.30
N LEU A 122 1.00 0.35 11.16
CA LEU A 122 2.07 1.27 10.82
C LEU A 122 2.38 2.09 12.06
N VAL A 123 3.63 2.10 12.49
CA VAL A 123 4.11 2.92 13.61
C VAL A 123 4.95 4.05 13.06
N LEU A 124 4.55 5.27 13.36
CA LEU A 124 5.29 6.49 13.06
C LEU A 124 6.06 6.89 14.31
N LYS A 125 7.39 6.95 14.22
CA LYS A 125 8.26 7.28 15.36
C LYS A 125 9.08 8.53 15.09
N LYS A 126 9.10 9.45 16.03
CA LYS A 126 9.91 10.67 16.01
C LYS A 126 10.56 10.91 17.37
N ALA A 127 11.82 11.34 17.34
CA ALA A 127 12.54 11.68 18.56
C ALA A 127 11.96 12.93 19.24
N ALA A 128 11.97 12.96 20.57
CA ALA A 128 11.52 14.05 21.44
C ALA A 128 12.45 14.16 22.65
N GLY A 129 13.60 14.81 22.50
CA GLY A 129 14.63 14.87 23.53
C GLY A 129 15.26 13.50 23.83
N GLU A 130 15.16 13.06 25.09
CA GLU A 130 15.64 11.72 25.54
C GLU A 130 14.62 10.59 25.33
N GLN A 131 13.49 10.90 24.73
CA GLN A 131 12.43 9.95 24.46
C GLN A 131 12.10 9.94 22.95
N SER A 132 11.25 9.02 22.53
CA SER A 132 10.61 9.02 21.23
C SER A 132 9.10 8.93 21.40
N VAL A 133 8.38 9.65 20.57
CA VAL A 133 6.93 9.54 20.45
C VAL A 133 6.61 8.62 19.31
N CYS A 134 5.73 7.66 19.55
CA CYS A 134 5.29 6.67 18.55
C CYS A 134 3.77 6.73 18.40
N LEU A 135 3.29 6.98 17.20
CA LEU A 135 1.87 6.93 16.83
C LEU A 135 1.59 5.64 16.07
N VAL A 136 0.61 4.88 16.53
CA VAL A 136 0.24 3.57 15.97
C VAL A 136 -1.03 3.67 15.16
N VAL A 137 -0.91 3.37 13.88
CA VAL A 137 -2.02 3.35 12.91
C VAL A 137 -2.42 1.92 12.60
N ASP A 138 -3.68 1.57 12.75
CA ASP A 138 -4.25 0.32 12.23
C ASP A 138 -4.34 0.39 10.71
N SER A 139 -3.30 -0.13 10.04
CA SER A 139 -3.22 -0.14 8.58
C SER A 139 -4.27 -1.03 7.94
N THR A 140 -4.74 -2.07 8.64
CA THR A 140 -5.79 -2.97 8.13
C THR A 140 -7.12 -2.23 8.03
N THR A 141 -7.47 -1.49 9.07
CA THR A 141 -8.68 -0.65 9.07
C THR A 141 -8.55 0.50 8.07
N LEU A 142 -7.40 1.18 8.04
CA LEU A 142 -7.14 2.25 7.07
C LEU A 142 -7.26 1.74 5.63
N TYR A 143 -6.66 0.60 5.31
CA TYR A 143 -6.79 -0.02 3.99
C TYR A 143 -8.26 -0.28 3.61
N LYS A 144 -9.04 -0.84 4.52
CA LYS A 144 -10.47 -1.08 4.29
C LYS A 144 -11.24 0.22 4.02
N GLN A 145 -10.96 1.26 4.79
CA GLN A 145 -11.62 2.57 4.59
C GLN A 145 -11.25 3.22 3.25
N LEU A 146 -9.99 3.11 2.84
CA LEU A 146 -9.50 3.74 1.60
C LEU A 146 -9.93 2.98 0.34
N VAL A 147 -10.01 1.66 0.38
CA VAL A 147 -10.10 0.83 -0.84
C VAL A 147 -11.28 -0.12 -0.88
N SER A 148 -12.09 -0.25 0.18
CA SER A 148 -13.19 -1.23 0.24
C SER A 148 -14.16 -1.13 -0.91
N ASP A 149 -14.41 0.08 -1.39
CA ASP A 149 -15.38 0.37 -2.44
C ASP A 149 -14.74 0.49 -3.84
N ILE A 150 -13.40 0.37 -3.92
CA ILE A 150 -12.69 0.47 -5.19
C ILE A 150 -12.66 -0.88 -5.89
N ARG A 151 -13.32 -0.94 -7.04
CA ARG A 151 -13.33 -2.10 -7.94
C ARG A 151 -12.51 -1.80 -9.19
N VAL A 152 -11.47 -2.59 -9.43
CA VAL A 152 -10.67 -2.53 -10.67
C VAL A 152 -11.03 -3.73 -11.52
N GLY A 153 -11.98 -3.58 -12.45
CA GLY A 153 -12.49 -4.67 -13.26
C GLY A 153 -13.11 -5.79 -12.40
N THR A 154 -13.05 -7.03 -12.89
CA THR A 154 -13.66 -8.20 -12.21
C THR A 154 -12.79 -8.75 -11.09
N ASN A 155 -11.46 -8.69 -11.23
CA ASN A 155 -10.50 -9.33 -10.32
C ASN A 155 -9.36 -8.39 -9.89
N GLY A 156 -9.43 -7.12 -10.26
CA GLY A 156 -8.40 -6.14 -9.87
C GLY A 156 -8.54 -5.72 -8.41
N TYR A 157 -7.42 -5.35 -7.82
CA TYR A 157 -7.34 -4.83 -6.46
C TYR A 157 -6.28 -3.72 -6.38
N VAL A 158 -6.31 -2.98 -5.31
CA VAL A 158 -5.30 -1.97 -4.98
C VAL A 158 -4.25 -2.59 -4.08
N MET A 159 -2.99 -2.34 -4.41
CA MET A 159 -1.83 -2.66 -3.57
C MET A 159 -1.01 -1.39 -3.35
N ILE A 160 -0.59 -1.17 -2.11
CA ILE A 160 0.30 -0.07 -1.74
C ILE A 160 1.64 -0.67 -1.35
N LYS A 161 2.71 -0.14 -1.93
CA LYS A 161 4.09 -0.53 -1.63
C LYS A 161 4.95 0.70 -1.33
N ASN A 162 6.02 0.52 -0.60
CA ASN A 162 7.02 1.57 -0.40
C ASN A 162 8.05 1.61 -1.57
N ALA A 163 8.98 2.57 -1.50
CA ALA A 163 10.03 2.76 -2.50
C ALA A 163 10.96 1.53 -2.66
N ASN A 164 11.02 0.64 -1.69
CA ASN A 164 11.81 -0.60 -1.71
C ASN A 164 11.02 -1.82 -2.20
N ASP A 165 9.87 -1.59 -2.83
CA ASP A 165 8.92 -2.61 -3.32
C ASP A 165 8.34 -3.52 -2.23
N MET A 166 8.36 -3.05 -0.98
CA MET A 166 7.75 -3.77 0.10
C MET A 166 6.27 -3.46 0.17
N VAL A 167 5.45 -4.48 0.28
CA VAL A 167 4.00 -4.35 0.37
C VAL A 167 3.63 -3.76 1.72
N VAL A 168 3.00 -2.59 1.70
CA VAL A 168 2.52 -1.87 2.88
C VAL A 168 1.05 -2.19 3.14
N MET A 169 0.25 -2.29 2.06
CA MET A 169 -1.17 -2.66 2.14
C MET A 169 -1.55 -3.54 0.96
N HIS A 170 -2.33 -4.59 1.23
CA HIS A 170 -2.77 -5.57 0.25
C HIS A 170 -4.06 -6.25 0.73
N PRO A 171 -4.98 -6.67 -0.14
CA PRO A 171 -6.17 -7.43 0.28
C PRO A 171 -5.85 -8.74 0.98
N GLU A 172 -4.68 -9.31 0.68
CA GLU A 172 -4.20 -10.56 1.27
C GLU A 172 -3.18 -10.27 2.37
N SER A 173 -3.52 -10.63 3.61
CA SER A 173 -2.69 -10.37 4.79
C SER A 173 -1.29 -11.01 4.68
N ALA A 174 -1.18 -12.18 4.08
CA ALA A 174 0.09 -12.89 3.88
C ALA A 174 1.10 -12.15 2.97
N GLN A 175 0.68 -11.10 2.25
CA GLN A 175 1.54 -10.29 1.39
C GLN A 175 2.15 -9.09 2.10
N TRP A 176 1.59 -8.67 3.23
CA TRP A 176 2.05 -7.49 3.95
C TRP A 176 3.47 -7.69 4.50
N GLY A 177 4.28 -6.66 4.39
CA GLY A 177 5.65 -6.68 4.90
C GLY A 177 6.63 -7.52 4.07
N ILE A 178 6.24 -8.02 2.91
CA ILE A 178 7.08 -8.80 2.01
C ILE A 178 7.37 -8.00 0.74
N ARG A 179 8.56 -8.13 0.18
CA ARG A 179 8.83 -7.56 -1.14
C ARG A 179 7.99 -8.25 -2.21
N VAL A 180 7.45 -7.49 -3.15
CA VAL A 180 6.55 -8.01 -4.20
C VAL A 180 7.13 -9.22 -4.92
N VAL A 181 8.41 -9.16 -5.33
CA VAL A 181 9.09 -10.28 -6.01
C VAL A 181 9.28 -11.47 -5.07
N ASP A 182 9.76 -11.22 -3.85
CA ASP A 182 10.05 -12.27 -2.87
C ASP A 182 8.76 -12.99 -2.44
N GLY A 183 7.66 -12.25 -2.31
CA GLY A 183 6.34 -12.81 -2.02
C GLY A 183 5.87 -13.78 -3.11
N ARG A 184 6.07 -13.42 -4.38
CA ARG A 184 5.76 -14.32 -5.50
C ARG A 184 6.63 -15.57 -5.47
N GLN A 185 7.93 -15.41 -5.31
CA GLN A 185 8.86 -16.54 -5.28
C GLN A 185 8.62 -17.45 -4.07
N LYS A 186 8.30 -16.88 -2.90
CA LYS A 186 8.00 -17.66 -1.68
C LYS A 186 6.73 -18.50 -1.83
N LEU A 187 5.67 -17.95 -2.42
CA LEU A 187 4.43 -18.69 -2.67
C LEU A 187 4.63 -19.87 -3.62
N TYR A 188 5.61 -19.77 -4.52
CA TYR A 188 5.90 -20.77 -5.53
C TYR A 188 7.35 -21.27 -5.46
N ALA A 189 7.86 -21.47 -4.24
CA ALA A 189 9.26 -21.86 -3.98
C ALA A 189 9.74 -23.13 -4.74
N TYR A 190 8.78 -23.96 -5.19
CA TYR A 190 9.04 -25.17 -5.97
C TYR A 190 9.03 -24.96 -7.50
N LYS A 191 8.80 -23.73 -7.97
CA LYS A 191 8.76 -23.39 -9.39
C LYS A 191 9.72 -22.28 -9.72
N ASP A 192 10.35 -22.42 -10.87
CA ASP A 192 11.12 -21.36 -11.49
C ASP A 192 10.15 -20.42 -12.19
N LEU A 193 9.92 -19.25 -11.60
CA LEU A 193 8.99 -18.25 -12.11
C LEU A 193 9.75 -17.26 -12.99
N ASP A 194 9.25 -16.98 -14.19
CA ASP A 194 9.68 -15.81 -14.96
C ASP A 194 9.02 -14.55 -14.41
N LEU A 195 9.78 -13.83 -13.58
CA LEU A 195 9.36 -12.57 -12.97
C LEU A 195 9.98 -11.34 -13.66
N THR A 196 10.51 -11.50 -14.87
CA THR A 196 11.20 -10.43 -15.61
C THR A 196 10.27 -9.24 -15.85
N SER A 197 9.07 -9.46 -16.39
CA SER A 197 8.12 -8.38 -16.68
C SER A 197 7.61 -7.68 -15.41
N LEU A 198 7.43 -8.42 -14.30
CA LEU A 198 7.11 -7.85 -13.00
C LEU A 198 8.25 -6.96 -12.48
N SER A 199 9.48 -7.41 -12.62
CA SER A 199 10.66 -6.63 -12.20
C SER A 199 10.79 -5.34 -13.02
N GLU A 200 10.49 -5.37 -14.31
CA GLU A 200 10.46 -4.20 -15.17
C GLU A 200 9.33 -3.23 -14.80
N LEU A 201 8.13 -3.73 -14.44
CA LEU A 201 7.05 -2.90 -13.91
C LEU A 201 7.50 -2.18 -12.64
N LEU A 202 8.08 -2.90 -11.67
CA LEU A 202 8.55 -2.32 -10.41
C LEU A 202 9.66 -1.28 -10.64
N LYS A 203 10.54 -1.51 -11.62
CA LYS A 203 11.55 -0.53 -12.03
C LYS A 203 10.89 0.74 -12.61
N ALA A 204 9.90 0.59 -13.47
CA ALA A 204 9.16 1.73 -14.04
C ALA A 204 8.47 2.54 -12.93
N GLN A 205 7.80 1.87 -11.98
CA GLN A 205 7.14 2.52 -10.84
C GLN A 205 8.08 3.31 -9.91
N ARG A 206 9.39 3.01 -9.90
CA ARG A 206 10.39 3.78 -9.13
C ARG A 206 10.89 5.03 -9.88
N THR A 207 10.64 5.12 -11.18
CA THR A 207 11.21 6.17 -12.04
C THR A 207 10.16 7.03 -12.72
N GLN A 208 8.89 6.69 -12.58
CA GLN A 208 7.76 7.38 -13.21
C GLN A 208 6.70 7.68 -12.14
N ASP A 209 6.12 8.86 -12.20
CA ASP A 209 5.11 9.29 -11.23
C ASP A 209 3.78 8.56 -11.45
N SER A 210 3.44 8.24 -12.70
CA SER A 210 2.24 7.50 -13.06
C SER A 210 2.42 6.74 -14.38
N GLY A 211 1.55 5.79 -14.67
CA GLY A 211 1.53 5.08 -15.94
C GLY A 211 0.76 3.77 -15.90
N ILE A 212 0.59 3.17 -17.07
CA ILE A 212 -0.03 1.86 -17.25
C ILE A 212 0.97 0.95 -17.93
N ARG A 213 1.07 -0.26 -17.44
CA ARG A 213 1.96 -1.27 -17.98
C ARG A 213 1.41 -2.66 -17.78
N ASP A 214 1.37 -3.43 -18.86
CA ASP A 214 1.07 -4.84 -18.79
C ASP A 214 2.26 -5.62 -18.27
N TYR A 215 2.01 -6.61 -17.43
CA TYR A 215 3.03 -7.54 -16.97
C TYR A 215 2.46 -8.95 -16.79
N TYR A 216 3.30 -9.95 -16.89
CA TYR A 216 2.97 -11.34 -16.59
C TYR A 216 3.16 -11.61 -15.11
N SER A 217 2.13 -12.15 -14.49
CA SER A 217 2.18 -12.58 -13.10
C SER A 217 1.52 -13.94 -12.92
N TYR A 218 1.69 -14.51 -11.76
CA TYR A 218 1.08 -15.77 -11.38
C TYR A 218 0.02 -15.49 -10.33
N TRP A 219 -1.14 -16.12 -10.48
CA TRP A 219 -2.14 -16.07 -9.43
C TRP A 219 -1.63 -16.80 -8.20
N TRP A 220 -1.72 -16.17 -7.07
CA TRP A 220 -1.39 -16.75 -5.77
C TRP A 220 -2.33 -17.90 -5.38
N THR A 221 -3.52 -18.03 -6.00
CA THR A 221 -4.44 -19.15 -5.84
C THR A 221 -4.30 -20.23 -6.92
N ASP A 222 -3.68 -19.93 -8.08
CA ASP A 222 -3.44 -20.90 -9.17
C ASP A 222 -2.13 -20.59 -9.92
N PRO A 223 -1.02 -21.27 -9.53
CA PRO A 223 0.29 -21.04 -10.12
C PRO A 223 0.50 -21.64 -11.51
N LYS A 224 -0.49 -22.34 -12.08
CA LYS A 224 -0.27 -23.15 -13.28
C LYS A 224 -0.23 -22.33 -14.56
N LEU A 225 -0.80 -21.12 -14.56
CA LEU A 225 -0.89 -20.29 -15.75
C LEU A 225 -0.40 -18.86 -15.45
N PRO A 226 0.64 -18.37 -16.16
CA PRO A 226 0.96 -16.95 -16.16
C PRO A 226 -0.21 -16.17 -16.76
N ARG A 227 -0.56 -15.03 -16.17
CA ARG A 227 -1.59 -14.13 -16.67
C ARG A 227 -1.01 -12.74 -16.89
N VAL A 228 -1.54 -12.06 -17.91
CA VAL A 228 -1.28 -10.64 -18.13
C VAL A 228 -2.11 -9.82 -17.14
N HIS A 229 -1.51 -8.89 -16.50
CA HIS A 229 -2.12 -7.92 -15.61
C HIS A 229 -1.86 -6.52 -16.10
#